data_99d9cb0c3b9797eae0a999cc76b0bed9
#
_entry.id   99d9cb0c3b9797eae0a999cc76b0bed9
#
_cell.length_a   1.000
_cell.length_b   1.000
_cell.length_c   1.000
_cell.angle_alpha   90.00
_cell.angle_beta   90.00
_cell.angle_gamma   90.00
#
_symmetry.space_group_name_H-M   'P 1'
#
loop_
_entity.id
_entity.type
_entity.pdbx_description
1 polymer ?
#
loop_
_entity_poly.entity_id
_entity_poly.type
_entity_poly.pdbx_seq_one_letter_code
_entity_poly.pdbx_strand_id
1 'polypeptide(L)'
;MLQSLKNKLKKSAFIHGTYMRLKRAFAQELVGMTSKTEQDYFAVYGEKTYSGKGEIVDLGCWLGSTTIPLVKGLLKNPAFAESNRKVYAYDLFIWFEWMNESAAGTRLAGKYKEGDNFVEEFKARTKEFARRIEIREGDLKQIGWSGENIEFLLVDAMKNWDLANAVVRDFYPSLVPGESIVLHQDYAHFFTPWIHLLQWTFRESFAFAGEVPKSQSVIFRYENKIAGELLNKNYSFESFSDREVDSAFDYSLNLVSTEKLPNVAAAKVMWFLHQNEREKAKAEFENLLKRGIPLEKDLFVVKEMLEKE
;
A
#
# COMPACT_ATOMS: atom_id res chain seq x y z
N MET A 1 9.67 12.76 43.70
CA MET A 1 9.30 11.46 43.11
C MET A 1 8.87 11.58 41.62
N LEU A 2 7.94 12.45 41.27
CA LEU A 2 7.48 12.66 39.86
C LEU A 2 8.59 13.10 38.89
N GLN A 3 9.51 13.97 39.30
CA GLN A 3 10.63 14.45 38.47
C GLN A 3 11.63 13.33 38.18
N SER A 4 11.88 12.44 39.15
CA SER A 4 12.72 11.25 38.98
C SER A 4 12.13 10.24 37.99
N LEU A 5 10.79 10.07 38.03
CA LEU A 5 10.08 9.19 37.08
C LEU A 5 10.13 9.75 35.64
N LYS A 6 9.90 11.07 35.47
CA LYS A 6 10.02 11.76 34.18
C LYS A 6 11.43 11.65 33.58
N ASN A 7 12.47 11.76 34.41
CA ASN A 7 13.83 11.60 33.95
C ASN A 7 14.20 10.16 33.60
N LYS A 8 13.63 9.15 34.29
CA LYS A 8 13.78 7.74 33.94
C LYS A 8 13.06 7.41 32.63
N LEU A 9 11.86 7.94 32.42
CA LEU A 9 11.10 7.76 31.16
C LEU A 9 11.80 8.43 29.98
N LYS A 10 12.33 9.65 30.14
CA LYS A 10 13.14 10.32 29.10
C LYS A 10 14.41 9.53 28.78
N LYS A 11 15.07 8.99 29.80
CA LYS A 11 16.29 8.18 29.63
C LYS A 11 15.99 6.84 28.94
N SER A 12 14.84 6.21 29.28
CA SER A 12 14.36 4.99 28.63
C SER A 12 14.00 5.23 27.17
N ALA A 13 13.28 6.32 26.86
CA ALA A 13 12.93 6.69 25.48
C ALA A 13 14.18 7.04 24.64
N PHE A 14 15.14 7.74 25.24
CA PHE A 14 16.42 8.05 24.60
C PHE A 14 17.26 6.79 24.34
N ILE A 15 17.34 5.87 25.31
CA ILE A 15 18.06 4.60 25.17
C ILE A 15 17.37 3.73 24.12
N HIS A 16 16.03 3.66 24.12
CA HIS A 16 15.28 2.93 23.11
C HIS A 16 15.48 3.53 21.72
N GLY A 17 15.40 4.85 21.57
CA GLY A 17 15.67 5.54 20.31
C GLY A 17 17.11 5.32 19.81
N THR A 18 18.10 5.35 20.71
CA THR A 18 19.51 5.08 20.38
C THR A 18 19.72 3.61 20.01
N TYR A 19 19.10 2.67 20.73
CA TYR A 19 19.14 1.25 20.43
C TYR A 19 18.50 0.95 19.07
N MET A 20 17.35 1.54 18.76
CA MET A 20 16.68 1.39 17.46
C MET A 20 17.50 2.01 16.33
N ARG A 21 18.17 3.16 16.56
CA ARG A 21 19.10 3.77 15.60
C ARG A 21 20.31 2.87 15.33
N LEU A 22 20.91 2.29 16.37
CA LEU A 22 22.03 1.36 16.25
C LEU A 22 21.58 0.05 15.56
N LYS A 23 20.43 -0.48 15.95
CA LYS A 23 19.85 -1.68 15.31
C LYS A 23 19.57 -1.44 13.83
N ARG A 24 19.09 -0.24 13.44
CA ARG A 24 18.90 0.17 12.05
C ARG A 24 20.22 0.39 11.31
N ALA A 25 21.24 0.88 11.96
CA ALA A 25 22.57 1.10 11.39
C ALA A 25 23.35 -0.20 11.18
N PHE A 26 23.13 -1.21 12.02
CA PHE A 26 23.80 -2.52 11.94
C PHE A 26 23.00 -3.58 11.16
N ALA A 27 21.68 -3.52 11.14
CA ALA A 27 20.91 -4.24 10.15
C ALA A 27 21.04 -3.47 8.84
N GLN A 28 21.29 -4.14 7.72
CA GLN A 28 21.00 -3.61 6.38
C GLN A 28 19.46 -3.51 6.25
N GLU A 29 18.83 -2.71 7.11
CA GLU A 29 17.40 -2.50 7.08
C GLU A 29 17.07 -1.78 5.78
N LEU A 30 16.19 -2.38 5.00
CA LEU A 30 15.63 -1.73 3.82
C LEU A 30 14.90 -0.48 4.32
N VAL A 31 15.45 0.70 4.01
CA VAL A 31 14.74 1.95 4.27
C VAL A 31 13.48 1.93 3.45
N GLY A 32 12.35 2.05 4.11
CA GLY A 32 11.03 2.00 3.48
C GLY A 32 9.94 2.08 4.54
N MET A 33 8.71 2.18 4.10
CA MET A 33 7.53 2.18 4.97
C MET A 33 6.92 0.76 5.14
N THR A 34 7.48 -0.22 4.42
CA THR A 34 7.04 -1.61 4.46
C THR A 34 7.43 -2.28 5.76
N SER A 35 6.49 -2.88 6.45
CA SER A 35 6.72 -3.63 7.68
C SER A 35 7.53 -4.91 7.43
N LYS A 36 8.14 -5.44 8.49
CA LYS A 36 8.87 -6.72 8.37
C LYS A 36 7.96 -7.87 7.94
N THR A 37 6.70 -7.90 8.41
CA THR A 37 5.72 -8.91 8.03
C THR A 37 5.34 -8.84 6.56
N GLU A 38 5.26 -7.65 5.97
CA GLU A 38 5.06 -7.48 4.54
C GLU A 38 6.28 -7.94 3.74
N GLN A 39 7.48 -7.57 4.16
CA GLN A 39 8.71 -8.01 3.51
C GLN A 39 8.83 -9.55 3.53
N ASP A 40 8.47 -10.19 4.65
CA ASP A 40 8.45 -11.65 4.76
C ASP A 40 7.37 -12.25 3.85
N TYR A 41 6.19 -11.64 3.77
CA TYR A 41 5.14 -12.08 2.84
C TYR A 41 5.62 -12.01 1.38
N PHE A 42 6.23 -10.91 0.94
CA PHE A 42 6.75 -10.78 -0.42
C PHE A 42 7.82 -11.83 -0.74
N ALA A 43 8.73 -12.08 0.19
CA ALA A 43 9.76 -13.11 0.03
C ALA A 43 9.14 -14.52 -0.07
N VAL A 44 8.15 -14.83 0.78
CA VAL A 44 7.47 -16.13 0.78
C VAL A 44 6.60 -16.28 -0.47
N TYR A 45 5.87 -15.26 -0.90
CA TYR A 45 5.11 -15.26 -2.14
C TYR A 45 6.01 -15.62 -3.33
N GLY A 46 7.12 -14.89 -3.49
CA GLY A 46 8.06 -15.14 -4.57
C GLY A 46 8.65 -16.56 -4.54
N GLU A 47 9.03 -17.05 -3.35
CA GLU A 47 9.67 -18.35 -3.19
C GLU A 47 8.68 -19.52 -3.36
N LYS A 48 7.46 -19.41 -2.82
CA LYS A 48 6.54 -20.54 -2.63
C LYS A 48 5.28 -20.50 -3.48
N THR A 49 4.81 -19.28 -3.86
CA THR A 49 3.49 -19.11 -4.45
C THR A 49 3.54 -18.77 -5.93
N TYR A 50 4.52 -18.00 -6.35
CA TYR A 50 4.69 -17.63 -7.76
C TYR A 50 4.79 -18.88 -8.65
N SER A 51 3.97 -18.92 -9.71
CA SER A 51 3.82 -20.08 -10.60
C SER A 51 4.52 -19.93 -11.96
N GLY A 52 4.94 -18.72 -12.31
CA GLY A 52 5.59 -18.43 -13.59
C GLY A 52 4.62 -18.20 -14.75
N LYS A 53 3.31 -18.02 -14.48
CA LYS A 53 2.28 -17.82 -15.51
C LYS A 53 2.16 -16.39 -16.00
N GLY A 54 2.70 -15.43 -15.25
CA GLY A 54 2.65 -14.01 -15.60
C GLY A 54 3.83 -13.22 -15.04
N GLU A 55 3.84 -11.94 -15.38
CA GLU A 55 4.82 -10.98 -14.91
C GLU A 55 4.47 -10.49 -13.49
N ILE A 56 5.43 -9.84 -12.87
CA ILE A 56 5.31 -9.27 -11.55
C ILE A 56 5.46 -7.77 -11.64
N VAL A 57 4.48 -7.04 -11.15
CA VAL A 57 4.43 -5.59 -11.21
C VAL A 57 4.33 -5.02 -9.79
N ASP A 58 5.23 -4.08 -9.48
CA ASP A 58 5.34 -3.38 -8.20
C ASP A 58 5.12 -1.88 -8.45
N LEU A 59 3.92 -1.39 -8.12
CA LEU A 59 3.51 0.00 -8.31
C LEU A 59 3.73 0.81 -7.03
N GLY A 60 4.65 1.77 -7.09
CA GLY A 60 5.06 2.58 -5.94
C GLY A 60 6.23 1.94 -5.18
N CYS A 61 7.24 1.47 -5.92
CA CYS A 61 8.35 0.72 -5.34
C CYS A 61 9.29 1.55 -4.45
N TRP A 62 9.20 2.88 -4.49
CA TRP A 62 10.01 3.84 -3.75
C TRP A 62 11.49 3.44 -3.68
N LEU A 63 11.99 3.12 -2.48
CA LEU A 63 13.39 2.72 -2.23
C LEU A 63 13.62 1.20 -2.26
N GLY A 64 12.65 0.43 -2.77
CA GLY A 64 12.78 -1.00 -3.00
C GLY A 64 12.47 -1.88 -1.79
N SER A 65 11.78 -1.37 -0.76
CA SER A 65 11.41 -2.17 0.42
C SER A 65 10.38 -3.26 0.12
N THR A 66 9.67 -3.15 -0.98
CA THR A 66 8.77 -4.16 -1.56
C THR A 66 9.50 -5.04 -2.58
N THR A 67 10.16 -4.40 -3.55
CA THR A 67 10.84 -5.04 -4.68
C THR A 67 11.94 -6.00 -4.25
N ILE A 68 12.80 -5.60 -3.31
CA ILE A 68 13.99 -6.40 -2.92
C ILE A 68 13.60 -7.72 -2.26
N PRO A 69 12.74 -7.78 -1.22
CA PRO A 69 12.32 -9.07 -0.66
C PRO A 69 11.59 -9.95 -1.66
N LEU A 70 10.76 -9.37 -2.54
CA LEU A 70 10.05 -10.08 -3.59
C LEU A 70 11.04 -10.77 -4.55
N VAL A 71 12.00 -10.02 -5.11
CA VAL A 71 13.03 -10.58 -6.01
C VAL A 71 13.87 -11.64 -5.31
N LYS A 72 14.25 -11.45 -4.04
CA LYS A 72 14.99 -12.44 -3.26
C LYS A 72 14.23 -13.76 -3.12
N GLY A 73 12.92 -13.69 -2.93
CA GLY A 73 12.06 -14.86 -2.91
C GLY A 73 11.99 -15.53 -4.29
N LEU A 74 11.71 -14.74 -5.32
CA LEU A 74 11.59 -15.21 -6.71
C LEU A 74 12.85 -15.93 -7.22
N LEU A 75 14.02 -15.45 -6.87
CA LEU A 75 15.29 -16.08 -7.27
C LEU A 75 15.49 -17.49 -6.67
N LYS A 76 14.74 -17.86 -5.64
CA LYS A 76 14.72 -19.20 -5.08
C LYS A 76 13.66 -20.10 -5.72
N ASN A 77 12.77 -19.52 -6.52
CA ASN A 77 11.72 -20.25 -7.21
C ASN A 77 12.16 -20.63 -8.63
N PRO A 78 12.21 -21.92 -8.99
CA PRO A 78 12.65 -22.35 -10.33
C PRO A 78 11.86 -21.71 -11.47
N ALA A 79 10.54 -21.51 -11.31
CA ALA A 79 9.69 -20.89 -12.33
C ALA A 79 10.13 -19.47 -12.71
N PHE A 80 10.76 -18.74 -11.78
CA PHE A 80 11.36 -17.44 -12.05
C PHE A 80 12.85 -17.55 -12.35
N ALA A 81 13.60 -18.28 -11.55
CA ALA A 81 15.07 -18.33 -11.64
C ALA A 81 15.57 -18.81 -13.01
N GLU A 82 14.87 -19.79 -13.60
CA GLU A 82 15.19 -20.40 -14.91
C GLU A 82 14.55 -19.65 -16.09
N SER A 83 13.69 -18.65 -15.84
CA SER A 83 13.03 -17.84 -16.87
C SER A 83 13.81 -16.55 -17.17
N ASN A 84 13.36 -15.81 -18.20
CA ASN A 84 13.83 -14.45 -18.49
C ASN A 84 12.90 -13.38 -17.87
N ARG A 85 11.96 -13.76 -16.99
CA ARG A 85 11.00 -12.85 -16.40
C ARG A 85 11.67 -11.86 -15.46
N LYS A 86 11.03 -10.71 -15.29
CA LYS A 86 11.50 -9.61 -14.46
C LYS A 86 10.42 -9.17 -13.47
N VAL A 87 10.81 -8.42 -12.47
CA VAL A 87 9.92 -7.59 -11.67
C VAL A 87 9.94 -6.19 -12.26
N TYR A 88 8.77 -5.68 -12.62
CA TYR A 88 8.59 -4.35 -13.17
C TYR A 88 8.30 -3.38 -12.02
N ALA A 89 9.28 -2.57 -11.69
CA ALA A 89 9.23 -1.63 -10.57
C ALA A 89 8.89 -0.23 -11.07
N TYR A 90 7.69 0.23 -10.75
CA TYR A 90 7.15 1.52 -11.15
C TYR A 90 7.22 2.52 -10.01
N ASP A 91 7.72 3.71 -10.31
CA ASP A 91 7.67 4.85 -9.40
C ASP A 91 7.87 6.16 -10.19
N LEU A 92 7.41 7.27 -9.63
CA LEU A 92 7.71 8.59 -10.14
C LEU A 92 9.18 8.94 -9.89
N PHE A 93 9.80 8.33 -8.89
CA PHE A 93 11.16 8.57 -8.38
C PHE A 93 11.45 10.03 -8.03
N ILE A 94 10.42 10.77 -7.65
CA ILE A 94 10.53 12.15 -7.16
C ILE A 94 10.39 12.15 -5.65
N TRP A 95 11.32 12.85 -4.98
CA TRP A 95 11.31 12.98 -3.53
C TRP A 95 10.26 13.99 -3.09
N PHE A 96 9.38 13.58 -2.15
CA PHE A 96 8.40 14.43 -1.51
C PHE A 96 8.79 14.72 -0.07
N GLU A 97 8.39 15.86 0.47
CA GLU A 97 8.77 16.32 1.82
C GLU A 97 8.42 15.30 2.91
N TRP A 98 7.27 14.65 2.81
CA TRP A 98 6.84 13.60 3.75
C TRP A 98 7.81 12.40 3.83
N MET A 99 8.60 12.14 2.79
CA MET A 99 9.60 11.07 2.77
C MET A 99 10.76 11.34 3.74
N ASN A 100 10.96 12.60 4.13
CA ASN A 100 12.02 12.98 5.08
C ASN A 100 11.82 12.33 6.45
N GLU A 101 10.59 12.15 6.90
CA GLU A 101 10.30 11.49 8.16
C GLU A 101 10.75 10.01 8.13
N SER A 102 10.40 9.30 7.05
CA SER A 102 10.82 7.90 6.86
C SER A 102 12.33 7.73 6.64
N ALA A 103 12.99 8.76 6.07
CA ALA A 103 14.44 8.80 5.89
C ALA A 103 15.19 9.21 7.17
N ALA A 104 14.51 9.79 8.17
CA ALA A 104 15.12 10.29 9.39
C ALA A 104 15.89 9.18 10.14
N GLY A 105 17.11 9.48 10.54
CA GLY A 105 18.00 8.53 11.23
C GLY A 105 18.61 7.46 10.33
N THR A 106 18.46 7.55 9.03
CA THR A 106 19.10 6.72 8.02
C THR A 106 20.21 7.50 7.29
N ARG A 107 20.98 6.82 6.42
CA ARG A 107 21.97 7.48 5.55
C ARG A 107 21.36 8.43 4.52
N LEU A 108 20.04 8.44 4.36
CA LEU A 108 19.32 9.32 3.45
C LEU A 108 18.83 10.60 4.11
N ALA A 109 18.96 10.73 5.41
CA ALA A 109 18.54 11.94 6.13
C ALA A 109 19.22 13.19 5.55
N GLY A 110 18.40 14.10 5.00
CA GLY A 110 18.88 15.34 4.37
C GLY A 110 19.59 15.18 3.02
N LYS A 111 19.59 13.97 2.44
CA LYS A 111 20.23 13.71 1.14
C LYS A 111 19.41 14.27 -0.03
N TYR A 112 18.09 14.22 0.07
CA TYR A 112 17.15 14.64 -0.96
C TYR A 112 16.24 15.75 -0.45
N LYS A 113 15.80 16.60 -1.36
CA LYS A 113 14.83 17.68 -1.15
C LYS A 113 13.59 17.43 -2.01
N GLU A 114 12.52 18.13 -1.71
CA GLU A 114 11.30 18.14 -2.53
C GLU A 114 11.64 18.36 -4.00
N GLY A 115 11.16 17.49 -4.88
CA GLY A 115 11.39 17.53 -6.31
C GLY A 115 12.67 16.82 -6.80
N ASP A 116 13.57 16.40 -5.92
CA ASP A 116 14.78 15.70 -6.34
C ASP A 116 14.44 14.29 -6.87
N ASN A 117 15.10 13.90 -7.96
CA ASN A 117 14.98 12.54 -8.49
C ASN A 117 15.88 11.58 -7.69
N PHE A 118 15.34 10.44 -7.26
CA PHE A 118 16.07 9.43 -6.48
C PHE A 118 16.23 8.07 -7.17
N VAL A 119 15.98 7.97 -8.48
CA VAL A 119 16.09 6.69 -9.22
C VAL A 119 17.46 6.03 -9.08
N GLU A 120 18.53 6.83 -9.00
CA GLU A 120 19.90 6.30 -8.83
C GLU A 120 20.09 5.66 -7.45
N GLU A 121 19.38 6.12 -6.43
CA GLU A 121 19.36 5.48 -5.11
C GLU A 121 18.67 4.11 -5.19
N PHE A 122 17.55 4.01 -5.87
CA PHE A 122 16.87 2.75 -6.12
C PHE A 122 17.77 1.77 -6.90
N LYS A 123 18.40 2.22 -7.99
CA LYS A 123 19.37 1.42 -8.76
C LYS A 123 20.53 0.94 -7.91
N ALA A 124 21.08 1.79 -7.05
CA ALA A 124 22.18 1.43 -6.17
C ALA A 124 21.78 0.35 -5.16
N ARG A 125 20.55 0.42 -4.63
CA ARG A 125 20.00 -0.57 -3.67
C ARG A 125 19.66 -1.89 -4.32
N THR A 126 19.18 -1.88 -5.56
CA THR A 126 18.75 -3.06 -6.32
C THR A 126 19.84 -3.61 -7.23
N LYS A 127 21.06 -3.08 -7.17
CA LYS A 127 22.19 -3.40 -8.07
C LYS A 127 22.44 -4.91 -8.20
N GLU A 128 22.34 -5.64 -7.10
CA GLU A 128 22.52 -7.11 -7.07
C GLU A 128 21.49 -7.83 -7.97
N PHE A 129 20.31 -7.23 -8.15
CA PHE A 129 19.18 -7.78 -8.89
C PHE A 129 18.93 -7.08 -10.23
N ALA A 130 19.85 -6.22 -10.71
CA ALA A 130 19.64 -5.34 -11.86
C ALA A 130 19.20 -6.08 -13.15
N ARG A 131 19.60 -7.34 -13.33
CA ARG A 131 19.19 -8.16 -14.49
C ARG A 131 17.75 -8.69 -14.36
N ARG A 132 17.17 -8.64 -13.18
CA ARG A 132 15.85 -9.21 -12.83
C ARG A 132 14.82 -8.12 -12.49
N ILE A 133 15.21 -6.86 -12.54
CA ILE A 133 14.32 -5.71 -12.30
C ILE A 133 14.30 -4.85 -13.55
N GLU A 134 13.10 -4.53 -14.01
CA GLU A 134 12.85 -3.53 -15.04
C GLU A 134 12.32 -2.28 -14.35
N ILE A 135 13.08 -1.20 -14.39
CA ILE A 135 12.69 0.07 -13.77
C ILE A 135 11.82 0.86 -14.74
N ARG A 136 10.66 1.26 -14.31
CA ARG A 136 9.68 2.07 -15.05
C ARG A 136 9.50 3.39 -14.31
N GLU A 137 10.35 4.36 -14.66
CA GLU A 137 10.30 5.72 -14.12
C GLU A 137 9.25 6.55 -14.84
N GLY A 138 8.32 7.15 -14.09
CA GLY A 138 7.34 8.11 -14.62
C GLY A 138 5.99 8.08 -13.92
N ASP A 139 5.13 8.99 -14.34
CA ASP A 139 3.76 9.10 -13.84
C ASP A 139 2.90 7.95 -14.39
N LEU A 140 2.30 7.14 -13.52
CA LEU A 140 1.41 6.03 -13.88
C LEU A 140 0.23 6.45 -14.76
N LYS A 141 -0.15 7.72 -14.75
CA LYS A 141 -1.17 8.25 -15.65
C LYS A 141 -0.71 8.31 -17.10
N GLN A 142 0.59 8.23 -17.35
CA GLN A 142 1.22 8.33 -18.67
C GLN A 142 1.92 7.04 -19.09
N ILE A 143 2.48 6.30 -18.13
CA ILE A 143 3.21 5.05 -18.36
C ILE A 143 2.37 3.86 -17.89
N GLY A 144 1.45 3.40 -18.72
CA GLY A 144 0.64 2.22 -18.43
C GLY A 144 1.43 0.90 -18.55
N TRP A 145 0.73 -0.20 -18.46
CA TRP A 145 1.27 -1.54 -18.69
C TRP A 145 1.18 -1.91 -20.18
N SER A 146 2.28 -2.37 -20.74
CA SER A 146 2.37 -2.82 -22.16
C SER A 146 3.01 -4.21 -22.27
N GLY A 147 3.14 -4.91 -21.15
CA GLY A 147 3.72 -6.24 -21.09
C GLY A 147 2.68 -7.36 -21.28
N GLU A 148 3.09 -8.57 -20.94
CA GLU A 148 2.25 -9.76 -20.96
C GLU A 148 1.30 -9.81 -19.76
N ASN A 149 0.67 -10.97 -19.53
CA ASN A 149 -0.18 -11.22 -18.36
C ASN A 149 0.54 -10.93 -17.05
N ILE A 150 -0.17 -10.35 -16.09
CA ILE A 150 0.32 -10.06 -14.74
C ILE A 150 -0.13 -11.19 -13.81
N GLU A 151 0.81 -11.87 -13.15
CA GLU A 151 0.50 -12.87 -12.12
C GLU A 151 0.44 -12.23 -10.72
N PHE A 152 1.31 -11.26 -10.44
CA PHE A 152 1.29 -10.53 -9.18
C PHE A 152 1.35 -9.03 -9.41
N LEU A 153 0.32 -8.34 -8.95
CA LEU A 153 0.23 -6.89 -8.97
C LEU A 153 0.25 -6.36 -7.53
N LEU A 154 1.35 -5.74 -7.13
CA LEU A 154 1.45 -4.99 -5.90
C LEU A 154 1.07 -3.55 -6.17
N VAL A 155 0.11 -3.03 -5.41
CA VAL A 155 -0.45 -1.69 -5.59
C VAL A 155 -0.23 -0.86 -4.33
N ASP A 156 0.76 0.03 -4.39
CA ASP A 156 1.05 1.09 -3.40
C ASP A 156 1.01 2.49 -4.06
N ALA A 157 0.22 2.63 -5.10
CA ALA A 157 0.21 3.84 -5.94
C ALA A 157 -1.16 4.50 -6.11
N MET A 158 -2.24 3.91 -5.60
CA MET A 158 -3.58 4.50 -5.69
C MET A 158 -3.79 5.64 -4.68
N LYS A 159 -2.97 6.70 -4.74
CA LYS A 159 -2.96 7.80 -3.75
C LYS A 159 -4.02 8.89 -4.02
N ASN A 160 -4.72 8.81 -5.13
CA ASN A 160 -5.86 9.66 -5.51
C ASN A 160 -6.68 8.97 -6.61
N TRP A 161 -7.82 9.56 -7.00
CA TRP A 161 -8.68 9.03 -8.05
C TRP A 161 -8.00 8.88 -9.41
N ASP A 162 -7.16 9.84 -9.81
CA ASP A 162 -6.49 9.78 -11.12
C ASP A 162 -5.56 8.58 -11.21
N LEU A 163 -4.77 8.34 -10.16
CA LEU A 163 -3.87 7.19 -10.07
C LEU A 163 -4.66 5.88 -9.96
N ALA A 164 -5.75 5.86 -9.19
CA ALA A 164 -6.60 4.69 -9.07
C ALA A 164 -7.25 4.31 -10.42
N ASN A 165 -7.76 5.30 -11.15
CA ASN A 165 -8.30 5.10 -12.50
C ASN A 165 -7.22 4.61 -13.48
N ALA A 166 -6.01 5.16 -13.42
CA ALA A 166 -4.91 4.71 -14.26
C ALA A 166 -4.54 3.25 -13.99
N VAL A 167 -4.45 2.84 -12.72
CA VAL A 167 -4.17 1.44 -12.36
C VAL A 167 -5.28 0.50 -12.87
N VAL A 168 -6.55 0.86 -12.68
CA VAL A 168 -7.69 0.05 -13.16
C VAL A 168 -7.67 -0.07 -14.68
N ARG A 169 -7.50 1.04 -15.39
CA ARG A 169 -7.55 1.08 -16.86
C ARG A 169 -6.37 0.37 -17.51
N ASP A 170 -5.16 0.55 -16.99
CA ASP A 170 -3.93 0.19 -17.68
C ASP A 170 -3.33 -1.15 -17.20
N PHE A 171 -3.61 -1.59 -15.96
CA PHE A 171 -3.01 -2.81 -15.39
C PHE A 171 -4.02 -3.95 -15.22
N TYR A 172 -5.27 -3.67 -14.82
CA TYR A 172 -6.26 -4.73 -14.60
C TYR A 172 -6.63 -5.53 -15.85
N PRO A 173 -6.63 -4.97 -17.08
CA PRO A 173 -6.86 -5.76 -18.30
C PRO A 173 -5.89 -6.92 -18.50
N SER A 174 -4.70 -6.86 -17.92
CA SER A 174 -3.66 -7.90 -18.03
C SER A 174 -3.70 -8.92 -16.89
N LEU A 175 -4.66 -8.81 -15.98
CA LEU A 175 -4.89 -9.83 -14.95
C LEU A 175 -5.52 -11.09 -15.57
N VAL A 176 -5.11 -12.26 -15.08
CA VAL A 176 -5.56 -13.58 -15.56
C VAL A 176 -6.49 -14.20 -14.52
N PRO A 177 -7.76 -14.49 -14.86
CA PRO A 177 -8.69 -15.13 -13.94
C PRO A 177 -8.17 -16.46 -13.39
N GLY A 178 -8.28 -16.63 -12.07
CA GLY A 178 -7.82 -17.81 -11.34
C GLY A 178 -6.32 -17.83 -11.04
N GLU A 179 -5.52 -16.94 -11.63
CA GLU A 179 -4.07 -16.94 -11.53
C GLU A 179 -3.50 -15.68 -10.86
N SER A 180 -4.06 -14.50 -11.20
CA SER A 180 -3.50 -13.23 -10.72
C SER A 180 -3.85 -12.94 -9.27
N ILE A 181 -2.86 -12.48 -8.55
CA ILE A 181 -2.99 -11.92 -7.20
C ILE A 181 -2.79 -10.41 -7.25
N VAL A 182 -3.69 -9.67 -6.65
CA VAL A 182 -3.58 -8.22 -6.43
C VAL A 182 -3.43 -7.97 -4.94
N LEU A 183 -2.34 -7.33 -4.55
CA LEU A 183 -2.12 -6.88 -3.18
C LEU A 183 -2.25 -5.36 -3.13
N HIS A 184 -3.26 -4.87 -2.43
CA HIS A 184 -3.41 -3.45 -2.12
C HIS A 184 -2.70 -3.15 -0.80
N GLN A 185 -1.58 -2.44 -0.86
CA GLN A 185 -0.79 -2.12 0.33
C GLN A 185 -1.51 -1.12 1.23
N ASP A 186 -2.23 -0.16 0.63
CA ASP A 186 -3.01 0.85 1.34
C ASP A 186 -4.49 0.48 1.54
N TYR A 187 -4.90 -0.79 1.43
CA TYR A 187 -6.31 -1.14 1.58
C TYR A 187 -6.89 -0.68 2.91
N ALA A 188 -6.17 -0.92 3.99
CA ALA A 188 -6.56 -0.50 5.33
C ALA A 188 -5.88 0.82 5.75
N HIS A 189 -5.54 1.71 4.80
CA HIS A 189 -5.06 3.05 5.10
C HIS A 189 -6.20 4.06 5.05
N PHE A 190 -6.34 4.87 6.10
CA PHE A 190 -7.48 5.79 6.23
C PHE A 190 -7.57 6.83 5.11
N PHE A 191 -6.46 7.20 4.49
CA PHE A 191 -6.40 8.29 3.51
C PHE A 191 -6.86 7.90 2.10
N THR A 192 -7.09 6.61 1.82
CA THR A 192 -7.37 6.08 0.47
C THR A 192 -8.77 5.44 0.35
N PRO A 193 -9.87 6.16 0.67
CA PRO A 193 -11.22 5.59 0.71
C PRO A 193 -11.69 5.01 -0.64
N TRP A 194 -11.21 5.55 -1.76
CA TRP A 194 -11.57 5.07 -3.12
C TRP A 194 -11.19 3.62 -3.39
N ILE A 195 -10.19 3.07 -2.71
CA ILE A 195 -9.81 1.66 -2.88
C ILE A 195 -10.98 0.75 -2.48
N HIS A 196 -11.70 1.08 -1.42
CA HIS A 196 -12.87 0.32 -0.96
C HIS A 196 -14.01 0.35 -1.97
N LEU A 197 -14.26 1.52 -2.59
CA LEU A 197 -15.31 1.71 -3.59
C LEU A 197 -15.00 0.94 -4.87
N LEU A 198 -13.75 0.98 -5.32
CA LEU A 198 -13.31 0.23 -6.49
C LEU A 198 -13.35 -1.28 -6.23
N GLN A 199 -12.86 -1.73 -5.07
CA GLN A 199 -12.89 -3.15 -4.72
C GLN A 199 -14.34 -3.68 -4.61
N TRP A 200 -15.26 -2.89 -4.06
CA TRP A 200 -16.68 -3.24 -4.03
C TRP A 200 -17.29 -3.25 -5.44
N THR A 201 -16.92 -2.30 -6.29
CA THR A 201 -17.36 -2.27 -7.70
C THR A 201 -16.95 -3.54 -8.45
N PHE A 202 -15.74 -4.01 -8.21
CA PHE A 202 -15.19 -5.20 -8.86
C PHE A 202 -15.34 -6.49 -8.02
N ARG A 203 -16.16 -6.51 -6.96
CA ARG A 203 -16.27 -7.64 -6.02
C ARG A 203 -16.60 -8.97 -6.66
N GLU A 204 -17.34 -8.98 -7.76
CA GLU A 204 -17.67 -10.21 -8.51
C GLU A 204 -16.46 -10.76 -9.31
N SER A 205 -15.42 -9.92 -9.46
CA SER A 205 -14.20 -10.29 -10.19
C SER A 205 -13.06 -10.66 -9.25
N PHE A 206 -13.16 -10.36 -7.95
CA PHE A 206 -12.13 -10.62 -6.98
C PHE A 206 -12.63 -11.41 -5.78
N ALA A 207 -11.88 -12.44 -5.39
CA ALA A 207 -12.05 -13.13 -4.12
C ALA A 207 -11.04 -12.62 -3.09
N PHE A 208 -11.47 -12.40 -1.86
CA PHE A 208 -10.57 -12.15 -0.75
C PHE A 208 -9.65 -13.36 -0.53
N ALA A 209 -8.35 -13.15 -0.59
CA ALA A 209 -7.33 -14.19 -0.43
C ALA A 209 -6.58 -14.11 0.89
N GLY A 210 -6.77 -13.02 1.64
CA GLY A 210 -6.16 -12.83 2.95
C GLY A 210 -5.67 -11.41 3.19
N GLU A 211 -4.94 -11.24 4.27
CA GLU A 211 -4.32 -9.98 4.65
C GLU A 211 -2.94 -10.23 5.24
N VAL A 212 -2.07 -9.22 5.17
CA VAL A 212 -0.78 -9.28 5.86
C VAL A 212 -0.95 -8.74 7.28
N PRO A 213 -0.66 -9.54 8.32
CA PRO A 213 -0.79 -9.09 9.72
C PRO A 213 0.13 -7.90 10.03
N LYS A 214 -0.29 -7.02 10.92
CA LYS A 214 0.47 -5.84 11.38
C LYS A 214 0.88 -4.92 10.23
N SER A 215 0.06 -4.86 9.20
CA SER A 215 0.20 -3.96 8.06
C SER A 215 -1.18 -3.48 7.59
N GLN A 216 -1.21 -2.66 6.56
CA GLN A 216 -2.46 -2.20 5.94
C GLN A 216 -2.81 -3.00 4.67
N SER A 217 -1.96 -3.95 4.30
CA SER A 217 -2.08 -4.75 3.08
C SER A 217 -3.20 -5.78 3.13
N VAL A 218 -3.98 -5.85 2.06
CA VAL A 218 -5.00 -6.87 1.82
C VAL A 218 -4.81 -7.49 0.43
N ILE A 219 -5.09 -8.78 0.33
CA ILE A 219 -4.77 -9.60 -0.82
C ILE A 219 -6.05 -10.09 -1.44
N PHE A 220 -6.15 -9.97 -2.76
CA PHE A 220 -7.25 -10.45 -3.55
C PHE A 220 -6.75 -11.36 -4.67
N ARG A 221 -7.52 -12.41 -4.97
CA ARG A 221 -7.32 -13.23 -6.17
C ARG A 221 -8.32 -12.80 -7.24
N TYR A 222 -7.83 -12.58 -8.43
CA TYR A 222 -8.65 -12.25 -9.58
C TYR A 222 -9.32 -13.51 -10.13
N GLU A 223 -10.64 -13.57 -10.10
CA GLU A 223 -11.42 -14.78 -10.44
C GLU A 223 -12.12 -14.65 -11.77
N ASN A 224 -12.72 -13.52 -12.07
CA ASN A 224 -13.55 -13.32 -13.24
C ASN A 224 -13.16 -12.03 -13.96
N LYS A 225 -13.22 -12.05 -15.29
CA LYS A 225 -12.92 -10.85 -16.10
C LYS A 225 -13.85 -9.70 -15.74
N ILE A 226 -13.26 -8.54 -15.53
CA ILE A 226 -13.98 -7.29 -15.38
C ILE A 226 -14.50 -6.86 -16.75
N ALA A 227 -15.75 -6.40 -16.82
CA ALA A 227 -16.32 -5.85 -18.05
C ALA A 227 -15.55 -4.60 -18.50
N GLY A 228 -15.27 -4.51 -19.81
CA GLY A 228 -14.45 -3.42 -20.36
C GLY A 228 -15.01 -2.02 -20.09
N GLU A 229 -16.33 -1.88 -20.00
CA GLU A 229 -17.00 -0.64 -19.64
C GLU A 229 -16.64 -0.15 -18.21
N LEU A 230 -16.48 -1.10 -17.27
CA LEU A 230 -16.06 -0.79 -15.91
C LEU A 230 -14.57 -0.44 -15.83
N LEU A 231 -13.72 -1.06 -16.64
CA LEU A 231 -12.29 -0.76 -16.71
C LEU A 231 -12.02 0.63 -17.30
N ASN A 232 -12.84 1.08 -18.24
CA ASN A 232 -12.70 2.35 -18.94
C ASN A 232 -13.49 3.50 -18.30
N LYS A 233 -14.26 3.22 -17.24
CA LYS A 233 -14.97 4.26 -16.51
C LYS A 233 -13.99 5.12 -15.71
N ASN A 234 -14.14 6.44 -15.79
CA ASN A 234 -13.41 7.37 -14.94
C ASN A 234 -14.18 7.57 -13.63
N TYR A 235 -13.72 6.93 -12.57
CA TYR A 235 -14.35 7.00 -11.24
C TYR A 235 -13.95 8.28 -10.51
N SER A 236 -14.89 8.81 -9.73
CA SER A 236 -14.72 9.98 -8.86
C SER A 236 -15.63 9.85 -7.65
N PHE A 237 -15.64 10.86 -6.78
CA PHE A 237 -16.57 10.92 -5.64
C PHE A 237 -18.03 10.87 -6.10
N GLU A 238 -18.36 11.55 -7.19
CA GLU A 238 -19.70 11.65 -7.76
C GLU A 238 -20.17 10.35 -8.43
N SER A 239 -19.27 9.40 -8.62
CA SER A 239 -19.60 8.10 -9.22
C SER A 239 -20.40 7.20 -8.29
N PHE A 240 -20.50 7.54 -7.01
CA PHE A 240 -21.08 6.70 -5.95
C PHE A 240 -22.15 7.45 -5.14
N SER A 241 -23.31 6.85 -5.02
CA SER A 241 -24.35 7.29 -4.09
C SER A 241 -23.96 6.96 -2.63
N ASP A 242 -24.55 7.68 -1.67
CA ASP A 242 -24.35 7.41 -0.24
C ASP A 242 -24.61 5.93 0.10
N ARG A 243 -25.64 5.32 -0.51
CA ARG A 243 -25.96 3.89 -0.33
C ARG A 243 -24.85 2.96 -0.85
N GLU A 244 -24.22 3.29 -1.96
CA GLU A 244 -23.11 2.50 -2.52
C GLU A 244 -21.86 2.65 -1.66
N VAL A 245 -21.61 3.84 -1.12
CA VAL A 245 -20.55 4.10 -0.15
C VAL A 245 -20.75 3.23 1.09
N ASP A 246 -21.96 3.23 1.67
CA ASP A 246 -22.28 2.38 2.82
C ASP A 246 -22.05 0.90 2.51
N SER A 247 -22.53 0.43 1.36
CA SER A 247 -22.37 -0.97 0.93
C SER A 247 -20.90 -1.36 0.73
N ALA A 248 -20.09 -0.46 0.15
CA ALA A 248 -18.67 -0.68 -0.10
C ALA A 248 -17.87 -0.78 1.22
N PHE A 249 -18.16 0.09 2.18
CA PHE A 249 -17.49 0.03 3.48
C PHE A 249 -17.99 -1.11 4.36
N ASP A 250 -19.28 -1.44 4.33
CA ASP A 250 -19.80 -2.64 5.01
C ASP A 250 -19.18 -3.91 4.43
N TYR A 251 -19.04 -4.01 3.10
CA TYR A 251 -18.30 -5.09 2.46
C TYR A 251 -16.85 -5.16 2.98
N SER A 252 -16.13 -4.04 3.00
CA SER A 252 -14.73 -4.01 3.44
C SER A 252 -14.56 -4.34 4.92
N LEU A 253 -15.44 -3.82 5.79
CA LEU A 253 -15.43 -4.12 7.22
C LEU A 253 -15.70 -5.61 7.52
N ASN A 254 -16.50 -6.28 6.69
CA ASN A 254 -16.78 -7.71 6.80
C ASN A 254 -15.65 -8.60 6.27
N LEU A 255 -14.78 -8.08 5.41
CA LEU A 255 -13.65 -8.83 4.84
C LEU A 255 -12.45 -8.90 5.77
N VAL A 256 -12.14 -7.80 6.46
CA VAL A 256 -10.90 -7.67 7.21
C VAL A 256 -11.01 -8.22 8.64
N SER A 257 -9.88 -8.60 9.21
CA SER A 257 -9.82 -8.99 10.63
C SER A 257 -10.12 -7.82 11.55
N THR A 258 -10.40 -8.14 12.81
CA THR A 258 -10.64 -7.14 13.87
C THR A 258 -9.46 -6.16 14.02
N GLU A 259 -8.25 -6.61 13.66
CA GLU A 259 -7.06 -5.77 13.69
C GLU A 259 -7.16 -4.56 12.76
N LYS A 260 -7.82 -4.71 11.59
CA LYS A 260 -7.91 -3.66 10.56
C LYS A 260 -9.21 -2.86 10.60
N LEU A 261 -10.19 -3.27 11.40
CA LEU A 261 -11.48 -2.57 11.48
C LEU A 261 -11.36 -1.06 11.75
N PRO A 262 -10.56 -0.59 12.72
CA PRO A 262 -10.44 0.85 12.97
C PRO A 262 -9.86 1.63 11.78
N ASN A 263 -8.99 1.01 11.02
CA ASN A 263 -8.36 1.62 9.84
C ASN A 263 -9.37 1.78 8.69
N VAL A 264 -10.13 0.70 8.39
CA VAL A 264 -11.18 0.74 7.35
C VAL A 264 -12.31 1.70 7.74
N ALA A 265 -12.69 1.71 9.02
CA ALA A 265 -13.67 2.65 9.55
C ALA A 265 -13.20 4.11 9.40
N ALA A 266 -11.93 4.38 9.69
CA ALA A 266 -11.33 5.68 9.48
C ALA A 266 -11.38 6.11 8.01
N ALA A 267 -11.14 5.20 7.06
CA ALA A 267 -11.26 5.49 5.63
C ALA A 267 -12.70 5.90 5.24
N LYS A 268 -13.74 5.32 5.87
CA LYS A 268 -15.13 5.75 5.66
C LYS A 268 -15.36 7.19 6.11
N VAL A 269 -14.82 7.57 7.25
CA VAL A 269 -14.91 8.98 7.72
C VAL A 269 -14.15 9.91 6.79
N MET A 270 -12.97 9.48 6.33
CA MET A 270 -12.16 10.27 5.38
C MET A 270 -12.86 10.45 4.03
N TRP A 271 -13.72 9.53 3.59
CA TRP A 271 -14.55 9.73 2.39
C TRP A 271 -15.30 11.05 2.41
N PHE A 272 -15.93 11.38 3.54
CA PHE A 272 -16.65 12.64 3.72
C PHE A 272 -15.70 13.83 3.90
N LEU A 273 -14.59 13.66 4.62
CA LEU A 273 -13.61 14.73 4.81
C LEU A 273 -12.94 15.17 3.51
N HIS A 274 -12.66 14.24 2.60
CA HIS A 274 -12.14 14.57 1.26
C HIS A 274 -13.11 15.45 0.43
N GLN A 275 -14.39 15.36 0.72
CA GLN A 275 -15.44 16.16 0.06
C GLN A 275 -15.81 17.43 0.83
N ASN A 276 -15.08 17.75 1.89
CA ASN A 276 -15.39 18.86 2.82
C ASN A 276 -16.75 18.72 3.52
N GLU A 277 -17.31 17.51 3.62
CA GLU A 277 -18.58 17.20 4.29
C GLU A 277 -18.38 16.88 5.77
N ARG A 278 -17.84 17.84 6.54
CA ARG A 278 -17.39 17.62 7.92
C ARG A 278 -18.50 17.13 8.86
N GLU A 279 -19.72 17.63 8.71
CA GLU A 279 -20.83 17.18 9.57
C GLU A 279 -21.25 15.74 9.28
N LYS A 280 -21.24 15.32 8.01
CA LYS A 280 -21.43 13.89 7.67
C LYS A 280 -20.30 13.04 8.23
N ALA A 281 -19.05 13.51 8.14
CA ALA A 281 -17.90 12.80 8.70
C ALA A 281 -18.04 12.60 10.21
N LYS A 282 -18.47 13.61 10.97
CA LYS A 282 -18.73 13.50 12.41
C LYS A 282 -19.85 12.51 12.73
N ALA A 283 -20.96 12.60 11.98
CA ALA A 283 -22.09 11.69 12.18
C ALA A 283 -21.69 10.23 11.91
N GLU A 284 -20.92 9.98 10.84
CA GLU A 284 -20.44 8.64 10.53
C GLU A 284 -19.42 8.13 11.57
N PHE A 285 -18.53 8.98 12.04
CA PHE A 285 -17.60 8.63 13.12
C PHE A 285 -18.35 8.14 14.38
N GLU A 286 -19.38 8.89 14.81
CA GLU A 286 -20.22 8.50 15.95
C GLU A 286 -20.98 7.19 15.68
N ASN A 287 -21.50 7.01 14.46
CA ASN A 287 -22.18 5.79 14.03
C ASN A 287 -21.27 4.56 14.15
N LEU A 288 -20.02 4.66 13.67
CA LEU A 288 -19.03 3.59 13.74
C LEU A 288 -18.69 3.22 15.19
N LEU A 289 -18.56 4.20 16.08
CA LEU A 289 -18.36 3.92 17.52
C LEU A 289 -19.58 3.21 18.14
N LYS A 290 -20.81 3.61 17.79
CA LYS A 290 -22.05 2.92 18.23
C LYS A 290 -22.13 1.48 17.71
N ARG A 291 -21.57 1.19 16.54
CA ARG A 291 -21.42 -0.16 15.97
C ARG A 291 -20.35 -1.01 16.68
N GLY A 292 -19.65 -0.44 17.65
CA GLY A 292 -18.63 -1.14 18.45
C GLY A 292 -17.25 -1.19 17.80
N ILE A 293 -16.97 -0.36 16.78
CA ILE A 293 -15.62 -0.24 16.21
C ILE A 293 -14.70 0.40 17.26
N PRO A 294 -13.55 -0.23 17.61
CA PRO A 294 -12.63 0.31 18.60
C PRO A 294 -12.02 1.66 18.17
N LEU A 295 -11.97 2.61 19.11
CA LEU A 295 -11.30 3.90 18.89
C LEU A 295 -9.79 3.73 19.05
N GLU A 296 -9.17 3.20 18.01
CA GLU A 296 -7.74 2.87 17.97
C GLU A 296 -7.15 3.22 16.58
N LYS A 297 -5.84 3.18 16.46
CA LYS A 297 -5.12 3.33 15.18
C LYS A 297 -5.59 4.55 14.37
N ASP A 298 -5.89 4.37 13.10
CA ASP A 298 -6.27 5.44 12.18
C ASP A 298 -7.59 6.09 12.56
N LEU A 299 -8.52 5.37 13.21
CA LEU A 299 -9.77 5.96 13.68
C LEU A 299 -9.52 7.00 14.80
N PHE A 300 -8.49 6.78 15.63
CA PHE A 300 -8.05 7.76 16.62
C PHE A 300 -7.43 9.00 15.92
N VAL A 301 -6.63 8.81 14.88
CA VAL A 301 -6.05 9.90 14.08
C VAL A 301 -7.16 10.76 13.46
N VAL A 302 -8.15 10.12 12.86
CA VAL A 302 -9.29 10.82 12.22
C VAL A 302 -10.14 11.57 13.27
N LYS A 303 -10.31 11.03 14.49
CA LYS A 303 -10.93 11.79 15.58
C LYS A 303 -10.21 13.11 15.84
N GLU A 304 -8.86 13.09 15.95
CA GLU A 304 -8.09 14.31 16.15
C GLU A 304 -8.26 15.32 14.97
N MET A 305 -8.43 14.80 13.74
CA MET A 305 -8.71 15.65 12.57
C MET A 305 -10.11 16.28 12.64
N LEU A 306 -11.09 15.57 13.18
CA LEU A 306 -12.45 16.08 13.39
C LEU A 306 -12.55 17.09 14.54
N GLU A 307 -11.63 17.10 15.48
CA GLU A 307 -11.59 18.02 16.63
C GLU A 307 -10.82 19.32 16.33
N LYS A 308 -9.94 19.31 15.32
CA LYS A 308 -9.24 20.53 14.86
C LYS A 308 -10.18 21.37 14.00
N GLU A 309 -10.35 22.67 14.36
CA GLU A 309 -11.17 23.63 13.63
C GLU A 309 -10.64 23.94 12.22
#